data_2edc2e798caf733af9576c0b1efe154a
#
_entry.id   2edc2e798caf733af9576c0b1efe154a
#
_cell.length_a   1.000
_cell.length_b   1.000
_cell.length_c   1.000
_cell.angle_alpha   90.00
_cell.angle_beta   90.00
_cell.angle_gamma   90.00
#
_symmetry.space_group_name_H-M   'P 1'
#
loop_
_entity.id
_entity.type
_entity.pdbx_description
1 polymer ?
#
loop_
_entity_poly.entity_id
_entity_poly.type
_entity_poly.pdbx_seq_one_letter_code
_entity_poly.pdbx_strand_id
1 'polypeptide(L)'
;MPGCLASEGEAMPGCGNYNLPIKSSDGAKNVFNLWFIDSGTYDKENGGYAHVAEDQLAWYKKTSDALKAENGGEPMPSLLFQHIPVPEIYELLKEVPKGTDGAVKKDGKYYVLNTDIASGHLDEGPCPAEVNGGEFDAWKQQGDIKAAFFGHDHNNDFCGTYDGIDMVHTSGVGFYIYGNGPLHGSRVIDIDENTLDYSTYMMYYNDLVGYKSSNKARYYEGQYVHNIKVAAFSAGTVIIALTAGLITCGVKKSKAKKALKNNQK
;
A
#
# COMPACT_ATOMS: atom_id res chain seq x y z
N MET A 1 -7.81 16.82 20.68
CA MET A 1 -9.27 16.66 20.53
C MET A 1 -9.80 15.85 21.69
N PRO A 2 -10.97 16.14 22.26
CA PRO A 2 -11.54 15.27 23.29
C PRO A 2 -11.71 13.84 22.75
N GLY A 3 -11.31 12.83 23.52
CA GLY A 3 -11.37 11.43 23.12
C GLY A 3 -10.25 10.94 22.18
N CYS A 4 -9.27 11.77 21.84
CA CYS A 4 -8.10 11.33 21.11
C CYS A 4 -7.10 10.70 22.10
N LEU A 5 -6.71 9.45 21.85
CA LEU A 5 -5.74 8.71 22.65
C LEU A 5 -4.34 8.70 22.03
N ALA A 6 -4.17 9.31 20.85
CA ALA A 6 -2.85 9.43 20.22
C ALA A 6 -1.90 10.21 21.12
N SER A 7 -0.66 9.75 21.18
CA SER A 7 0.41 10.27 22.02
C SER A 7 1.68 10.47 21.19
N GLU A 8 2.51 11.43 21.56
CA GLU A 8 3.86 11.56 20.99
C GLU A 8 4.81 10.47 21.55
N GLY A 9 4.46 9.85 22.68
CA GLY A 9 5.31 8.83 23.30
C GLY A 9 6.62 9.39 23.87
N GLU A 10 7.65 8.53 23.89
CA GLU A 10 9.03 8.93 24.23
C GLU A 10 9.66 9.71 23.04
N ALA A 11 10.64 10.57 23.31
CA ALA A 11 11.35 11.29 22.27
C ALA A 11 12.19 10.33 21.41
N MET A 12 11.80 10.14 20.17
CA MET A 12 12.44 9.28 19.18
C MET A 12 12.15 9.78 17.77
N PRO A 13 12.79 9.26 16.70
CA PRO A 13 12.45 9.62 15.32
C PRO A 13 10.97 9.37 15.01
N GLY A 14 10.39 10.26 14.19
CA GLY A 14 8.98 10.21 13.80
C GLY A 14 8.04 10.89 14.80
N CYS A 15 6.76 10.85 14.47
CA CYS A 15 5.68 11.44 15.25
C CYS A 15 4.60 10.39 15.53
N GLY A 16 4.16 10.28 16.78
CA GLY A 16 3.06 9.38 17.13
C GLY A 16 3.45 7.91 17.25
N ASN A 17 4.67 7.63 17.69
CA ASN A 17 5.06 6.29 18.13
C ASN A 17 4.49 6.05 19.54
N TYR A 18 3.50 5.18 19.66
CA TYR A 18 2.86 4.86 20.94
C TYR A 18 2.18 3.50 20.89
N ASN A 19 1.77 3.02 22.05
CA ASN A 19 0.94 1.83 22.14
C ASN A 19 -0.33 2.11 22.96
N LEU A 20 -1.37 1.33 22.70
CA LEU A 20 -2.63 1.39 23.41
C LEU A 20 -3.00 -0.01 23.93
N PRO A 21 -2.78 -0.29 25.20
CA PRO A 21 -3.30 -1.51 25.82
C PRO A 21 -4.83 -1.52 25.86
N ILE A 22 -5.41 -2.64 25.46
CA ILE A 22 -6.85 -2.91 25.56
C ILE A 22 -7.09 -3.68 26.85
N LYS A 23 -7.99 -3.19 27.68
CA LYS A 23 -8.40 -3.83 28.94
C LYS A 23 -9.46 -4.90 28.67
N SER A 24 -9.49 -5.91 29.54
CA SER A 24 -10.64 -6.79 29.68
C SER A 24 -11.93 -6.00 29.94
N SER A 25 -13.09 -6.55 29.58
CA SER A 25 -14.39 -5.86 29.72
C SER A 25 -14.72 -5.48 31.18
N ASP A 26 -14.18 -6.22 32.16
CA ASP A 26 -14.26 -5.86 33.57
C ASP A 26 -13.27 -4.76 34.02
N GLY A 27 -12.37 -4.34 33.09
CA GLY A 27 -11.36 -3.32 33.34
C GLY A 27 -10.19 -3.75 34.25
N ALA A 28 -10.12 -5.02 34.65
CA ALA A 28 -9.20 -5.49 35.68
C ALA A 28 -7.74 -5.58 35.17
N LYS A 29 -7.51 -5.93 33.93
CA LYS A 29 -6.16 -6.13 33.36
C LYS A 29 -6.09 -5.74 31.89
N ASN A 30 -4.88 -5.48 31.40
CA ASN A 30 -4.61 -5.40 29.99
C ASN A 30 -4.59 -6.84 29.40
N VAL A 31 -5.24 -7.04 28.25
CA VAL A 31 -5.36 -8.35 27.63
C VAL A 31 -4.88 -8.38 26.18
N PHE A 32 -4.76 -7.21 25.57
CA PHE A 32 -4.34 -7.03 24.20
C PHE A 32 -3.62 -5.69 24.04
N ASN A 33 -2.84 -5.50 22.98
CA ASN A 33 -2.19 -4.21 22.75
C ASN A 33 -2.24 -3.82 21.27
N LEU A 34 -2.30 -2.52 21.01
CA LEU A 34 -2.21 -1.93 19.68
C LEU A 34 -0.95 -1.08 19.61
N TRP A 35 -0.08 -1.37 18.64
CA TRP A 35 1.12 -0.59 18.35
C TRP A 35 0.83 0.39 17.21
N PHE A 36 1.29 1.62 17.36
CA PHE A 36 1.30 2.63 16.30
C PHE A 36 2.74 3.09 16.14
N ILE A 37 3.29 2.89 14.93
CA ILE A 37 4.69 3.21 14.62
C ILE A 37 4.73 4.14 13.40
N ASP A 38 5.42 5.26 13.53
CA ASP A 38 5.74 6.11 12.40
C ASP A 38 6.86 5.44 11.59
N SER A 39 6.52 4.88 10.46
CA SER A 39 7.46 4.22 9.54
C SER A 39 8.29 5.20 8.70
N GLY A 40 8.23 6.49 9.02
CA GLY A 40 9.01 7.52 8.36
C GLY A 40 8.45 7.97 7.01
N THR A 41 9.34 8.43 6.15
CA THR A 41 9.06 8.98 4.83
C THR A 41 10.14 8.55 3.84
N TYR A 42 10.60 9.43 2.94
CA TYR A 42 11.70 9.13 2.02
C TYR A 42 13.05 9.03 2.73
N ASP A 43 13.83 8.00 2.37
CA ASP A 43 15.23 7.89 2.76
C ASP A 43 16.09 8.77 1.82
N LYS A 44 16.68 9.82 2.37
CA LYS A 44 17.50 10.77 1.60
C LYS A 44 18.91 10.25 1.33
N GLU A 45 19.38 9.28 2.09
CA GLU A 45 20.72 8.74 1.99
C GLU A 45 20.78 7.54 1.05
N ASN A 46 19.84 6.60 1.21
CA ASN A 46 19.81 5.36 0.43
C ASN A 46 18.83 5.43 -0.76
N GLY A 47 17.99 6.47 -0.81
CA GLY A 47 16.86 6.55 -1.76
C GLY A 47 15.69 5.68 -1.33
N GLY A 48 14.57 5.78 -2.05
CA GLY A 48 13.35 5.04 -1.70
C GLY A 48 12.71 5.49 -0.39
N TYR A 49 12.19 4.55 0.39
CA TYR A 49 11.49 4.81 1.64
C TYR A 49 12.32 4.39 2.85
N ALA A 50 12.20 5.18 3.94
CA ALA A 50 12.89 4.92 5.19
C ALA A 50 12.32 3.69 5.91
N HIS A 51 13.14 3.06 6.71
CA HIS A 51 12.78 2.00 7.64
C HIS A 51 12.54 2.57 9.05
N VAL A 52 11.90 1.79 9.90
CA VAL A 52 11.75 2.12 11.34
C VAL A 52 13.13 2.17 11.99
N ALA A 53 13.44 3.28 12.67
CA ALA A 53 14.77 3.54 13.19
C ALA A 53 15.12 2.65 14.39
N GLU A 54 16.43 2.49 14.66
CA GLU A 54 16.93 1.67 15.77
C GLU A 54 16.35 2.11 17.14
N ASP A 55 16.19 3.42 17.36
CA ASP A 55 15.60 3.95 18.60
C ASP A 55 14.13 3.55 18.76
N GLN A 56 13.36 3.53 17.66
CA GLN A 56 11.98 3.06 17.65
C GLN A 56 11.91 1.57 17.94
N LEU A 57 12.80 0.76 17.36
CA LEU A 57 12.90 -0.67 17.65
C LEU A 57 13.32 -0.96 19.08
N ALA A 58 14.24 -0.16 19.63
CA ALA A 58 14.65 -0.27 21.03
C ALA A 58 13.49 0.06 21.98
N TRP A 59 12.71 1.11 21.67
CA TRP A 59 11.50 1.45 22.40
C TRP A 59 10.45 0.35 22.32
N TYR A 60 10.18 -0.19 21.11
CA TYR A 60 9.25 -1.29 20.92
C TYR A 60 9.63 -2.50 21.79
N LYS A 61 10.88 -2.97 21.70
CA LYS A 61 11.37 -4.12 22.49
C LYS A 61 11.23 -3.89 23.99
N LYS A 62 11.68 -2.74 24.48
CA LYS A 62 11.57 -2.35 25.91
C LYS A 62 10.12 -2.36 26.38
N THR A 63 9.21 -1.80 25.57
CA THR A 63 7.79 -1.70 25.93
C THR A 63 7.10 -3.07 25.85
N SER A 64 7.44 -3.89 24.84
CA SER A 64 6.96 -5.26 24.72
C SER A 64 7.39 -6.13 25.90
N ASP A 65 8.64 -6.00 26.37
CA ASP A 65 9.13 -6.69 27.56
C ASP A 65 8.35 -6.27 28.82
N ALA A 66 8.01 -4.99 28.96
CA ALA A 66 7.19 -4.51 30.07
C ALA A 66 5.77 -5.07 30.01
N LEU A 67 5.12 -5.07 28.84
CA LEU A 67 3.80 -5.67 28.63
C LEU A 67 3.82 -7.18 28.90
N LYS A 68 4.87 -7.87 28.51
CA LYS A 68 5.09 -9.29 28.79
C LYS A 68 5.17 -9.55 30.31
N ALA A 69 5.88 -8.69 31.02
CA ALA A 69 5.96 -8.80 32.49
C ALA A 69 4.58 -8.59 33.16
N GLU A 70 3.78 -7.62 32.67
CA GLU A 70 2.41 -7.39 33.11
C GLU A 70 1.49 -8.59 32.81
N ASN A 71 1.73 -9.28 31.70
CA ASN A 71 0.96 -10.45 31.25
C ASN A 71 1.46 -11.77 31.83
N GLY A 72 2.12 -11.73 32.98
CA GLY A 72 2.54 -12.94 33.68
C GLY A 72 3.74 -13.67 33.06
N GLY A 73 4.49 -13.01 32.19
CA GLY A 73 5.65 -13.55 31.50
C GLY A 73 5.38 -14.09 30.08
N GLU A 74 4.13 -14.05 29.64
CA GLU A 74 3.75 -14.40 28.26
C GLU A 74 3.65 -13.15 27.38
N PRO A 75 4.03 -13.20 26.10
CA PRO A 75 3.86 -12.07 25.19
C PRO A 75 2.43 -11.55 25.20
N MET A 76 2.26 -10.23 25.24
CA MET A 76 0.94 -9.59 25.16
C MET A 76 0.46 -9.62 23.70
N PRO A 77 -0.61 -10.35 23.34
CA PRO A 77 -1.09 -10.38 21.94
C PRO A 77 -1.32 -8.98 21.43
N SER A 78 -0.81 -8.68 20.23
CA SER A 78 -0.80 -7.31 19.71
C SER A 78 -1.10 -7.26 18.21
N LEU A 79 -1.65 -6.12 17.77
CA LEU A 79 -1.68 -5.70 16.37
C LEU A 79 -0.79 -4.47 16.19
N LEU A 80 -0.11 -4.38 15.06
CA LEU A 80 0.75 -3.25 14.74
C LEU A 80 0.21 -2.49 13.53
N PHE A 81 0.28 -1.16 13.59
CA PHE A 81 -0.16 -0.24 12.56
C PHE A 81 0.95 0.71 12.17
N GLN A 82 1.33 0.69 10.90
CA GLN A 82 2.28 1.63 10.30
C GLN A 82 1.93 1.91 8.84
N HIS A 83 2.53 2.94 8.27
CA HIS A 83 2.21 3.33 6.89
C HIS A 83 2.98 2.54 5.86
N ILE A 84 4.31 2.54 5.91
CA ILE A 84 5.20 1.88 4.95
C ILE A 84 5.40 0.42 5.38
N PRO A 85 5.20 -0.56 4.48
CA PRO A 85 5.40 -1.96 4.84
C PRO A 85 6.87 -2.33 5.05
N VAL A 86 7.08 -3.43 5.74
CA VAL A 86 8.41 -4.06 5.86
C VAL A 86 8.79 -4.79 4.57
N PRO A 87 10.10 -4.95 4.25
CA PRO A 87 10.56 -5.66 3.05
C PRO A 87 10.03 -7.09 2.92
N GLU A 88 9.78 -7.77 4.04
CA GLU A 88 9.22 -9.13 4.10
C GLU A 88 7.83 -9.26 3.48
N ILE A 89 7.14 -8.16 3.16
CA ILE A 89 5.88 -8.18 2.41
C ILE A 89 6.00 -8.93 1.07
N TYR A 90 7.21 -8.98 0.48
CA TYR A 90 7.49 -9.71 -0.74
C TYR A 90 7.46 -11.24 -0.57
N GLU A 91 7.56 -11.76 0.64
CA GLU A 91 7.42 -13.20 0.92
C GLU A 91 6.00 -13.71 0.67
N LEU A 92 5.02 -12.79 0.62
CA LEU A 92 3.65 -13.10 0.22
C LEU A 92 3.47 -13.16 -1.31
N LEU A 93 4.52 -12.91 -2.09
CA LEU A 93 4.48 -12.85 -3.55
C LEU A 93 5.33 -13.94 -4.19
N LYS A 94 5.03 -14.25 -5.45
CA LYS A 94 5.85 -15.11 -6.32
C LYS A 94 6.41 -14.29 -7.47
N GLU A 95 7.73 -14.31 -7.68
CA GLU A 95 8.35 -13.76 -8.88
C GLU A 95 7.96 -14.61 -10.10
N VAL A 96 7.56 -13.95 -11.19
CA VAL A 96 7.06 -14.59 -12.41
C VAL A 96 7.66 -13.96 -13.65
N PRO A 97 7.64 -14.64 -14.80
CA PRO A 97 8.10 -14.07 -16.07
C PRO A 97 7.32 -12.83 -16.48
N LYS A 98 8.01 -11.93 -17.19
CA LYS A 98 7.36 -10.77 -17.82
C LYS A 98 6.21 -11.20 -18.73
N GLY A 99 5.04 -10.58 -18.56
CA GLY A 99 3.84 -10.86 -19.35
C GLY A 99 2.92 -11.91 -18.74
N THR A 100 3.22 -12.39 -17.53
CA THR A 100 2.26 -13.18 -16.74
C THR A 100 1.04 -12.30 -16.44
N ASP A 101 -0.15 -12.86 -16.66
CA ASP A 101 -1.41 -12.16 -16.41
C ASP A 101 -1.57 -11.80 -14.93
N GLY A 102 -2.06 -10.59 -14.65
CA GLY A 102 -2.19 -10.07 -13.29
C GLY A 102 -0.87 -9.73 -12.59
N ALA A 103 0.29 -9.86 -13.27
CA ALA A 103 1.56 -9.55 -12.64
C ALA A 103 1.79 -8.03 -12.51
N VAL A 104 2.16 -7.60 -11.33
CA VAL A 104 2.65 -6.24 -11.06
C VAL A 104 4.15 -6.15 -11.28
N LYS A 105 4.64 -4.97 -11.68
CA LYS A 105 6.07 -4.74 -11.90
C LYS A 105 6.66 -3.91 -10.77
N LYS A 106 7.79 -4.36 -10.22
CA LYS A 106 8.60 -3.61 -9.27
C LYS A 106 10.09 -3.88 -9.54
N ASP A 107 10.88 -2.81 -9.64
CA ASP A 107 12.35 -2.84 -9.80
C ASP A 107 12.86 -3.79 -10.91
N GLY A 108 12.13 -3.80 -12.04
CA GLY A 108 12.45 -4.63 -13.20
C GLY A 108 11.98 -6.07 -13.16
N LYS A 109 11.48 -6.54 -12.02
CA LYS A 109 10.89 -7.86 -11.80
C LYS A 109 9.37 -7.80 -11.87
N TYR A 110 8.75 -8.98 -11.97
CA TYR A 110 7.30 -9.12 -12.04
C TYR A 110 6.83 -10.10 -10.97
N TYR A 111 5.73 -9.77 -10.31
CA TYR A 111 5.22 -10.53 -9.17
C TYR A 111 3.73 -10.77 -9.29
N VAL A 112 3.28 -11.91 -8.80
CA VAL A 112 1.87 -12.21 -8.53
C VAL A 112 1.71 -12.57 -7.06
N LEU A 113 0.48 -12.47 -6.55
CA LEU A 113 0.18 -12.92 -5.20
C LEU A 113 0.41 -14.43 -5.06
N ASN A 114 1.06 -14.84 -3.97
CA ASN A 114 1.19 -16.25 -3.61
C ASN A 114 -0.11 -16.74 -2.96
N THR A 115 -1.05 -17.19 -3.79
CA THR A 115 -2.39 -17.61 -3.34
C THR A 115 -2.42 -18.83 -2.43
N ASP A 116 -1.28 -19.48 -2.18
CA ASP A 116 -1.17 -20.57 -1.21
C ASP A 116 -1.16 -20.04 0.23
N ILE A 117 -0.71 -18.79 0.43
CA ILE A 117 -0.52 -18.17 1.76
C ILE A 117 -1.12 -16.76 1.88
N ALA A 118 -1.61 -16.19 0.79
CA ALA A 118 -2.14 -14.83 0.75
C ALA A 118 -3.41 -14.73 -0.11
N SER A 119 -4.24 -13.73 0.18
CA SER A 119 -5.49 -13.44 -0.53
C SER A 119 -5.73 -11.93 -0.61
N GLY A 120 -6.63 -11.48 -1.49
CA GLY A 120 -6.94 -10.07 -1.73
C GLY A 120 -6.44 -9.59 -3.08
N HIS A 121 -6.27 -8.26 -3.24
CA HIS A 121 -5.86 -7.63 -4.50
C HIS A 121 -4.41 -7.13 -4.42
N LEU A 122 -3.62 -7.51 -5.44
CA LEU A 122 -2.27 -7.02 -5.70
C LEU A 122 -2.31 -6.28 -7.04
N ASP A 123 -2.60 -4.98 -7.01
CA ASP A 123 -2.82 -4.15 -8.21
C ASP A 123 -1.68 -3.14 -8.46
N GLU A 124 -0.69 -3.09 -7.56
CA GLU A 124 0.57 -2.38 -7.74
C GLU A 124 1.70 -3.10 -7.00
N GLY A 125 2.96 -2.88 -7.45
CA GLY A 125 4.12 -3.45 -6.79
C GLY A 125 4.32 -2.82 -5.41
N PRO A 126 4.36 -3.60 -4.32
CA PRO A 126 4.56 -3.06 -2.98
C PRO A 126 5.81 -2.18 -2.88
N CYS A 127 5.71 -1.14 -2.09
CA CYS A 127 6.79 -0.16 -1.88
C CYS A 127 7.25 -0.14 -0.42
N PRO A 128 7.91 -1.21 0.07
CA PRO A 128 8.45 -1.24 1.42
C PRO A 128 9.63 -0.28 1.58
N ALA A 129 10.16 -0.21 2.81
CA ALA A 129 11.43 0.41 3.07
C ALA A 129 12.53 -0.17 2.17
N GLU A 130 13.44 0.69 1.67
CA GLU A 130 14.54 0.26 0.79
C GLU A 130 15.58 -0.58 1.53
N VAL A 131 15.85 -0.20 2.78
CA VAL A 131 16.77 -0.91 3.67
C VAL A 131 15.96 -1.69 4.70
N ASN A 132 16.29 -2.97 4.87
CA ASN A 132 15.70 -3.78 5.94
C ASN A 132 16.33 -3.38 7.28
N GLY A 133 15.56 -2.68 8.12
CA GLY A 133 15.97 -2.26 9.47
C GLY A 133 15.87 -3.35 10.54
N GLY A 134 15.45 -4.57 10.19
CA GLY A 134 15.27 -5.69 11.16
C GLY A 134 14.01 -5.60 11.99
N GLU A 135 13.01 -4.85 11.52
CA GLU A 135 11.75 -4.67 12.23
C GLU A 135 10.96 -5.98 12.35
N PHE A 136 10.82 -6.72 11.25
CA PHE A 136 10.15 -8.02 11.25
C PHE A 136 10.84 -9.03 12.19
N ASP A 137 12.17 -9.06 12.20
CA ASP A 137 12.94 -9.88 13.12
C ASP A 137 12.70 -9.50 14.58
N ALA A 138 12.53 -8.19 14.86
CA ALA A 138 12.18 -7.72 16.20
C ALA A 138 10.81 -8.24 16.65
N TRP A 139 9.81 -8.22 15.76
CA TRP A 139 8.48 -8.79 16.05
C TRP A 139 8.55 -10.29 16.32
N LYS A 140 9.32 -11.03 15.54
CA LYS A 140 9.56 -12.45 15.74
C LYS A 140 10.23 -12.75 17.08
N GLN A 141 11.21 -11.93 17.46
CA GLN A 141 11.93 -12.09 18.73
C GLN A 141 11.02 -11.85 19.95
N GLN A 142 10.17 -10.84 19.90
CA GLN A 142 9.25 -10.51 20.99
C GLN A 142 8.04 -11.46 21.04
N GLY A 143 7.58 -11.95 19.91
CA GLY A 143 6.51 -12.93 19.79
C GLY A 143 5.12 -12.41 20.16
N ASP A 144 4.95 -11.08 20.21
CA ASP A 144 3.71 -10.42 20.60
C ASP A 144 2.84 -10.01 19.42
N ILE A 145 3.42 -9.80 18.21
CA ILE A 145 2.70 -9.34 17.03
C ILE A 145 1.96 -10.51 16.35
N LYS A 146 0.63 -10.46 16.35
CA LYS A 146 -0.21 -11.36 15.56
C LYS A 146 -0.31 -10.91 14.09
N ALA A 147 -0.47 -9.61 13.89
CA ALA A 147 -0.56 -9.01 12.56
C ALA A 147 0.01 -7.58 12.53
N ALA A 148 0.57 -7.22 11.36
CA ALA A 148 0.99 -5.88 11.03
C ALA A 148 0.15 -5.34 9.85
N PHE A 149 -0.42 -4.15 10.03
CA PHE A 149 -1.31 -3.48 9.07
C PHE A 149 -0.59 -2.30 8.42
N PHE A 150 -0.64 -2.27 7.08
CA PHE A 150 0.04 -1.27 6.26
C PHE A 150 -0.93 -0.50 5.38
N GLY A 151 -0.58 0.75 5.08
CA GLY A 151 -1.19 1.55 4.03
C GLY A 151 -0.26 1.66 2.83
N HIS A 152 0.11 2.87 2.44
CA HIS A 152 1.10 3.26 1.45
C HIS A 152 0.74 2.92 -0.01
N ASP A 153 0.57 1.65 -0.33
CA ASP A 153 0.19 1.15 -1.65
C ASP A 153 -1.33 1.20 -1.78
N HIS A 154 -1.85 2.22 -2.48
CA HIS A 154 -3.28 2.56 -2.46
C HIS A 154 -4.16 1.56 -3.22
N ASN A 155 -3.57 0.76 -4.11
CA ASN A 155 -4.29 -0.24 -4.90
C ASN A 155 -4.23 -1.65 -4.29
N ASN A 156 -3.45 -1.85 -3.23
CA ASN A 156 -3.27 -3.13 -2.59
C ASN A 156 -4.15 -3.29 -1.36
N ASP A 157 -4.77 -4.44 -1.21
CA ASP A 157 -5.49 -4.83 0.00
C ASP A 157 -5.26 -6.30 0.38
N PHE A 158 -4.26 -6.93 -0.21
CA PHE A 158 -3.94 -8.31 0.08
C PHE A 158 -3.44 -8.50 1.52
N CYS A 159 -3.67 -9.70 2.02
CA CYS A 159 -3.17 -10.16 3.30
C CYS A 159 -2.69 -11.60 3.20
N GLY A 160 -1.74 -11.97 4.05
CA GLY A 160 -1.23 -13.33 4.13
C GLY A 160 -0.32 -13.51 5.32
N THR A 161 0.00 -14.76 5.62
CA THR A 161 0.83 -15.12 6.77
C THR A 161 2.23 -15.50 6.29
N TYR A 162 3.24 -14.87 6.85
CA TYR A 162 4.63 -15.24 6.69
C TYR A 162 5.28 -15.43 8.06
N ASP A 163 5.92 -16.56 8.24
CA ASP A 163 6.63 -16.93 9.46
C ASP A 163 5.85 -16.69 10.77
N GLY A 164 4.51 -16.94 10.71
CA GLY A 164 3.60 -16.85 11.85
C GLY A 164 3.06 -15.46 12.15
N ILE A 165 3.37 -14.44 11.35
CA ILE A 165 2.83 -13.08 11.47
C ILE A 165 2.01 -12.77 10.21
N ASP A 166 0.80 -12.25 10.39
CA ASP A 166 -0.01 -11.78 9.29
C ASP A 166 0.45 -10.39 8.84
N MET A 167 0.68 -10.23 7.55
CA MET A 167 0.97 -8.96 6.92
C MET A 167 -0.22 -8.54 6.07
N VAL A 168 -0.76 -7.34 6.34
CA VAL A 168 -2.07 -6.91 5.86
C VAL A 168 -2.00 -5.53 5.23
N HIS A 169 -2.12 -5.44 3.92
CA HIS A 169 -2.32 -4.17 3.23
C HIS A 169 -3.76 -3.66 3.35
N THR A 170 -3.92 -2.35 3.35
CA THR A 170 -5.23 -1.68 3.30
C THR A 170 -5.22 -0.66 2.17
N SER A 171 -6.14 -0.81 1.21
CA SER A 171 -6.27 0.11 0.08
C SER A 171 -6.64 1.54 0.52
N GLY A 172 -6.37 2.51 -0.36
CA GLY A 172 -6.69 3.90 -0.09
C GLY A 172 -8.19 4.13 0.10
N VAL A 173 -8.59 4.92 1.09
CA VAL A 173 -9.99 5.24 1.37
C VAL A 173 -10.48 6.49 0.63
N GLY A 174 -9.57 7.40 0.27
CA GLY A 174 -9.89 8.72 -0.24
C GLY A 174 -9.90 8.82 -1.76
N PHE A 175 -10.91 9.54 -2.33
CA PHE A 175 -11.02 9.78 -3.77
C PHE A 175 -10.25 11.01 -4.28
N TYR A 176 -9.38 11.61 -3.46
CA TYR A 176 -8.55 12.76 -3.85
C TYR A 176 -7.12 12.40 -4.23
N ILE A 177 -6.72 11.15 -3.94
CA ILE A 177 -5.45 10.56 -4.35
C ILE A 177 -5.71 9.41 -5.33
N TYR A 178 -4.65 8.83 -5.91
CA TYR A 178 -4.82 7.66 -6.76
C TYR A 178 -5.32 6.46 -5.93
N GLY A 179 -5.96 5.51 -6.59
CA GLY A 179 -6.46 4.31 -5.94
C GLY A 179 -7.35 3.51 -6.89
N ASN A 180 -7.82 2.38 -6.44
CA ASN A 180 -8.53 1.41 -7.26
C ASN A 180 -10.06 1.67 -7.33
N GLY A 181 -10.45 2.94 -7.50
CA GLY A 181 -11.84 3.32 -7.78
C GLY A 181 -12.88 2.65 -6.86
N PRO A 182 -13.64 1.66 -7.35
CA PRO A 182 -14.65 0.95 -6.55
C PRO A 182 -14.11 0.23 -5.31
N LEU A 183 -12.83 -0.14 -5.30
CA LEU A 183 -12.15 -0.83 -4.20
C LEU A 183 -11.52 0.12 -3.18
N HIS A 184 -11.76 1.44 -3.29
CA HIS A 184 -11.52 2.32 -2.14
C HIS A 184 -12.30 1.82 -0.94
N GLY A 185 -11.68 1.77 0.23
CA GLY A 185 -12.36 1.19 1.38
C GLY A 185 -11.62 1.40 2.69
N SER A 186 -12.23 0.90 3.72
CA SER A 186 -11.65 0.81 5.05
C SER A 186 -11.54 -0.64 5.45
N ARG A 187 -10.53 -0.96 6.23
CA ARG A 187 -10.41 -2.29 6.81
C ARG A 187 -11.08 -2.31 8.18
N VAL A 188 -11.90 -3.31 8.42
CA VAL A 188 -12.49 -3.60 9.72
C VAL A 188 -11.65 -4.65 10.40
N ILE A 189 -11.46 -4.50 11.70
CA ILE A 189 -10.73 -5.43 12.55
C ILE A 189 -11.58 -5.68 13.78
N ASP A 190 -11.94 -6.93 14.00
CA ASP A 190 -12.67 -7.39 15.15
C ASP A 190 -11.72 -8.23 16.03
N ILE A 191 -11.62 -7.88 17.31
CA ILE A 191 -10.80 -8.60 18.30
C ILE A 191 -11.75 -9.30 19.27
N ASP A 192 -11.61 -10.63 19.40
CA ASP A 192 -12.37 -11.42 20.37
C ASP A 192 -11.63 -11.43 21.72
N GLU A 193 -12.25 -10.85 22.74
CA GLU A 193 -11.69 -10.78 24.09
C GLU A 193 -11.46 -12.16 24.73
N ASN A 194 -12.25 -13.17 24.37
CA ASN A 194 -12.19 -14.49 25.00
C ASN A 194 -11.06 -15.35 24.44
N THR A 195 -10.85 -15.27 23.13
CA THR A 195 -9.82 -16.06 22.44
C THR A 195 -8.54 -15.29 22.21
N LEU A 196 -8.59 -13.95 22.30
CA LEU A 196 -7.52 -13.01 21.94
C LEU A 196 -7.07 -13.18 20.47
N ASP A 197 -7.99 -13.69 19.64
CA ASP A 197 -7.84 -13.74 18.21
C ASP A 197 -8.47 -12.51 17.55
N TYR A 198 -8.14 -12.29 16.31
CA TYR A 198 -8.73 -11.22 15.53
C TYR A 198 -9.23 -11.74 14.18
N SER A 199 -10.18 -11.04 13.60
CA SER A 199 -10.57 -11.20 12.21
C SER A 199 -10.54 -9.86 11.50
N THR A 200 -10.34 -9.88 10.17
CA THR A 200 -10.28 -8.64 9.39
C THR A 200 -10.84 -8.83 8.00
N TYR A 201 -11.47 -7.76 7.48
CA TYR A 201 -11.99 -7.72 6.12
C TYR A 201 -12.02 -6.29 5.58
N MET A 202 -11.99 -6.15 4.26
CA MET A 202 -12.19 -4.87 3.61
C MET A 202 -13.68 -4.56 3.47
N MET A 203 -14.04 -3.33 3.76
CA MET A 203 -15.36 -2.76 3.54
C MET A 203 -15.24 -1.72 2.42
N TYR A 204 -15.59 -2.12 1.21
CA TYR A 204 -15.39 -1.30 0.02
C TYR A 204 -16.48 -0.25 -0.15
N TYR A 205 -16.10 0.90 -0.70
CA TYR A 205 -17.03 1.96 -1.07
C TYR A 205 -18.16 1.46 -1.97
N ASN A 206 -17.83 0.62 -2.95
CA ASN A 206 -18.82 0.09 -3.88
C ASN A 206 -19.90 -0.77 -3.20
N ASP A 207 -19.53 -1.52 -2.18
CA ASP A 207 -20.47 -2.37 -1.42
C ASP A 207 -21.38 -1.54 -0.51
N LEU A 208 -20.83 -0.47 0.07
CA LEU A 208 -21.56 0.39 1.00
C LEU A 208 -22.50 1.37 0.31
N VAL A 209 -22.02 2.02 -0.74
CA VAL A 209 -22.72 3.14 -1.36
C VAL A 209 -23.44 2.72 -2.64
N GLY A 210 -22.86 1.76 -3.38
CA GLY A 210 -23.47 1.18 -4.58
C GLY A 210 -23.63 2.15 -5.75
N TYR A 211 -23.03 3.35 -5.69
CA TYR A 211 -23.07 4.33 -6.78
C TYR A 211 -21.75 5.14 -6.85
N LYS A 212 -21.60 5.86 -7.93
CA LYS A 212 -20.40 6.63 -8.21
C LYS A 212 -20.22 7.81 -7.24
N SER A 213 -18.97 8.00 -6.82
CA SER A 213 -18.54 9.17 -6.05
C SER A 213 -18.88 10.49 -6.78
N SER A 214 -19.03 11.57 -6.01
CA SER A 214 -19.10 12.94 -6.55
C SER A 214 -17.82 13.29 -7.34
N ASN A 215 -16.68 12.71 -7.02
CA ASN A 215 -15.47 12.77 -7.80
C ASN A 215 -15.42 11.62 -8.83
N LYS A 216 -16.21 11.76 -9.87
CA LYS A 216 -16.34 10.73 -10.92
C LYS A 216 -15.01 10.37 -11.59
N ALA A 217 -14.11 11.34 -11.75
CA ALA A 217 -12.82 11.11 -12.35
C ALA A 217 -11.99 10.13 -11.51
N ARG A 218 -11.92 10.35 -10.22
CA ARG A 218 -11.18 9.49 -9.30
C ARG A 218 -11.86 8.14 -9.05
N TYR A 219 -13.19 8.09 -9.08
CA TYR A 219 -13.91 6.83 -8.97
C TYR A 219 -13.55 5.86 -10.11
N TYR A 220 -13.28 6.39 -11.30
CA TYR A 220 -12.84 5.59 -12.45
C TYR A 220 -11.32 5.55 -12.62
N GLU A 221 -10.58 6.28 -11.79
CA GLU A 221 -9.12 6.17 -11.74
C GLU A 221 -8.76 4.85 -11.04
N GLY A 222 -7.71 4.22 -11.45
CA GLY A 222 -7.32 2.89 -11.01
C GLY A 222 -7.37 1.95 -12.22
N GLN A 223 -8.03 0.84 -12.10
CA GLN A 223 -8.07 -0.22 -13.11
C GLN A 223 -8.28 0.25 -14.58
N TYR A 224 -8.93 1.40 -14.78
CA TYR A 224 -9.22 1.92 -16.11
C TYR A 224 -8.35 3.10 -16.55
N VAL A 225 -7.73 3.84 -15.63
CA VAL A 225 -6.99 5.05 -16.00
C VAL A 225 -5.70 4.74 -16.74
N HIS A 226 -5.00 3.68 -16.41
CA HIS A 226 -3.85 3.26 -17.19
C HIS A 226 -4.27 3.00 -18.64
N ASN A 227 -5.32 2.22 -18.84
CA ASN A 227 -5.84 1.88 -20.16
C ASN A 227 -6.40 3.12 -20.89
N ILE A 228 -7.06 4.04 -20.20
CA ILE A 228 -7.57 5.30 -20.76
C ILE A 228 -6.41 6.24 -21.11
N LYS A 229 -5.41 6.39 -20.26
CA LYS A 229 -4.21 7.21 -20.54
C LYS A 229 -3.43 6.66 -21.73
N VAL A 230 -3.23 5.34 -21.78
CA VAL A 230 -2.57 4.66 -22.92
C VAL A 230 -3.39 4.82 -24.19
N ALA A 231 -4.69 4.61 -24.15
CA ALA A 231 -5.57 4.79 -25.29
C ALA A 231 -5.61 6.24 -25.77
N ALA A 232 -5.70 7.22 -24.85
CA ALA A 232 -5.69 8.64 -25.19
C ALA A 232 -4.35 9.09 -25.78
N PHE A 233 -3.22 8.61 -25.22
CA PHE A 233 -1.89 8.87 -25.75
C PHE A 233 -1.72 8.26 -27.15
N SER A 234 -2.15 7.01 -27.35
CA SER A 234 -2.11 6.31 -28.64
C SER A 234 -2.98 7.01 -29.68
N ALA A 235 -4.20 7.43 -29.32
CA ALA A 235 -5.07 8.20 -30.20
C ALA A 235 -4.46 9.56 -30.57
N GLY A 236 -3.89 10.27 -29.61
CA GLY A 236 -3.16 11.53 -29.84
C GLY A 236 -1.98 11.35 -30.79
N THR A 237 -1.20 10.30 -30.63
CA THR A 237 -0.07 9.97 -31.51
C THR A 237 -0.53 9.66 -32.93
N VAL A 238 -1.61 8.91 -33.10
CA VAL A 238 -2.21 8.62 -34.41
C VAL A 238 -2.72 9.90 -35.10
N ILE A 239 -3.39 10.79 -34.38
CA ILE A 239 -3.87 12.07 -34.87
C ILE A 239 -2.69 12.93 -35.35
N ILE A 240 -1.62 13.03 -34.57
CA ILE A 240 -0.41 13.79 -34.95
C ILE A 240 0.23 13.19 -36.22
N ALA A 241 0.35 11.87 -36.30
CA ALA A 241 0.90 11.19 -37.46
C ALA A 241 0.03 11.41 -38.74
N LEU A 242 -1.29 11.34 -38.59
CA LEU A 242 -2.22 11.60 -39.70
C LEU A 242 -2.16 13.06 -40.16
N THR A 243 -2.12 14.02 -39.25
CA THR A 243 -2.01 15.44 -39.63
C THR A 243 -0.67 15.77 -40.27
N ALA A 244 0.44 15.23 -39.75
CA ALA A 244 1.75 15.35 -40.41
C ALA A 244 1.78 14.71 -41.81
N GLY A 245 1.15 13.55 -41.96
CA GLY A 245 0.99 12.86 -43.24
C GLY A 245 0.19 13.69 -44.25
N LEU A 246 -0.92 14.30 -43.84
CA LEU A 246 -1.75 15.16 -44.68
C LEU A 246 -1.01 16.44 -45.11
N ILE A 247 -0.26 17.06 -44.20
CA ILE A 247 0.56 18.26 -44.46
C ILE A 247 1.64 17.91 -45.50
N THR A 248 2.38 16.81 -45.31
CA THR A 248 3.43 16.37 -46.23
C THR A 248 2.88 16.03 -47.61
N CYS A 249 1.70 15.38 -47.67
CA CYS A 249 1.02 15.07 -48.93
C CYS A 249 0.54 16.34 -49.63
N GLY A 250 0.00 17.32 -48.91
CA GLY A 250 -0.40 18.63 -49.42
C GLY A 250 0.77 19.42 -49.99
N VAL A 251 1.92 19.44 -49.30
CA VAL A 251 3.15 20.10 -49.76
C VAL A 251 3.70 19.43 -51.01
N LYS A 252 3.70 18.09 -51.11
CA LYS A 252 4.11 17.36 -52.32
C LYS A 252 3.19 17.68 -53.53
N LYS A 253 1.86 17.71 -53.33
CA LYS A 253 0.90 18.07 -54.39
C LYS A 253 1.09 19.52 -54.85
N SER A 254 1.35 20.44 -53.97
CA SER A 254 1.62 21.85 -54.28
C SER A 254 2.91 22.03 -55.12
N LYS A 255 4.00 21.33 -54.71
CA LYS A 255 5.26 21.32 -55.47
C LYS A 255 5.11 20.71 -56.86
N ALA A 256 4.37 19.62 -57.00
CA ALA A 256 4.09 18.97 -58.29
C ALA A 256 3.27 19.89 -59.22
N LYS A 257 2.23 20.59 -58.71
CA LYS A 257 1.47 21.58 -59.49
C LYS A 257 2.31 22.76 -59.94
N LYS A 258 3.27 23.22 -59.11
CA LYS A 258 4.18 24.31 -59.42
C LYS A 258 5.20 23.91 -60.50
N ALA A 259 5.71 22.66 -60.47
CA ALA A 259 6.61 22.11 -61.48
C ALA A 259 5.92 21.96 -62.86
N LEU A 260 4.65 21.47 -62.85
CA LEU A 260 3.85 21.36 -64.07
C LEU A 260 3.58 22.74 -64.73
N LYS A 261 3.31 23.78 -63.95
CA LYS A 261 3.13 25.16 -64.42
C LYS A 261 4.39 25.79 -65.05
N ASN A 262 5.55 25.44 -64.55
CA ASN A 262 6.84 25.95 -65.00
C ASN A 262 7.32 25.27 -66.29
N ASN A 263 6.85 24.06 -66.59
CA ASN A 263 7.17 23.34 -67.85
C ASN A 263 6.23 23.67 -69.02
N GLN A 264 5.20 24.52 -68.79
CA GLN A 264 4.26 24.98 -69.80
C GLN A 264 4.50 26.45 -70.26
N LYS A 265 5.56 27.05 -69.79
CA LYS A 265 6.09 28.32 -70.25
C LYS A 265 7.39 28.10 -71.03
#